data_5c5cc7e3bf6ef12f7cd105f2805fc2f4
#
_entry.id   5c5cc7e3bf6ef12f7cd105f2805fc2f4
#
_cell.length_a   1.000
_cell.length_b   1.000
_cell.length_c   1.000
_cell.angle_alpha   90.00
_cell.angle_beta   90.00
_cell.angle_gamma   90.00
#
_symmetry.space_group_name_H-M   'P 1'
#
loop_
_entity.id
_entity.type
_entity.pdbx_description
1 polymer ?
#
loop_
_entity_poly.entity_id
_entity_poly.type
_entity_poly.pdbx_seq_one_letter_code
_entity_poly.pdbx_strand_id
1 'polypeptide(L)'
;MKVAVLRETAAGERRVALVPEAVVKLQAAGFEVLLESGAGDGAWLTDDSFAEAGASIVDRAEALAAADVVLMVGKPDEATIGGLRQGQAVVGLLAPLTDPALATRLAEAGVTAISMDMIPRTLPRAQAMDALSSQANIAGYKAALVAAAAYGRFFPLLITAAGTARPAKVLVLGTGVAGLQAIGTARRLGAVVSAYDVRPETRGEVESLGGTFIELTSVGPAAGAGGYARALTEDERQAQQDELAGHIAAQDVVITTAQVPGRRPPLLVTSHALKAMTPGSVIVDMGASELGGNVAGSRPGETIVTENGVTVIGAGNLPGTMPTAASSMYARNVSALLQYLVKDGALTIDRDDDLQAGVLITHDGQVVHPALIETPPADSEAVPADPETAPADPETAPADPETAPADPAGGTADVDGPAH
;
A
#
# COMPACT_ATOMS: atom_id res chain seq x y z
N MET A 1 22.91 19.10 -13.60
CA MET A 1 21.44 19.04 -13.47
C MET A 1 21.08 19.20 -12.00
N LYS A 2 20.07 20.03 -11.69
CA LYS A 2 19.57 20.24 -10.34
C LYS A 2 18.37 19.36 -10.03
N VAL A 3 18.48 18.61 -8.95
CA VAL A 3 17.46 17.68 -8.48
C VAL A 3 16.96 18.15 -7.13
N ALA A 4 15.66 18.44 -6.99
CA ALA A 4 15.06 18.80 -5.71
C ALA A 4 14.37 17.60 -5.09
N VAL A 5 14.53 17.44 -3.78
CA VAL A 5 13.81 16.48 -2.94
C VAL A 5 12.84 17.23 -2.07
N LEU A 6 11.55 16.98 -2.23
CA LEU A 6 10.52 17.65 -1.45
C LEU A 6 10.14 16.84 -0.22
N ARG A 7 9.65 17.54 0.79
CA ARG A 7 8.98 16.95 1.92
C ARG A 7 7.61 16.44 1.50
N GLU A 8 7.29 15.20 1.84
CA GLU A 8 5.99 14.60 1.57
C GLU A 8 4.89 15.27 2.41
N THR A 9 3.74 15.50 1.78
CA THR A 9 2.59 16.18 2.42
C THR A 9 1.42 15.23 2.71
N ALA A 10 1.42 14.02 2.11
CA ALA A 10 0.36 13.06 2.34
C ALA A 10 0.32 12.57 3.79
N ALA A 11 -0.88 12.45 4.34
CA ALA A 11 -1.08 11.98 5.72
C ALA A 11 -0.46 10.59 5.93
N GLY A 12 0.36 10.45 6.97
CA GLY A 12 1.03 9.20 7.30
C GLY A 12 2.23 8.85 6.40
N GLU A 13 2.57 9.65 5.38
CA GLU A 13 3.80 9.47 4.62
C GLU A 13 4.99 10.04 5.42
N ARG A 14 5.98 9.21 5.64
CA ARG A 14 7.17 9.54 6.42
C ARG A 14 8.46 9.28 5.66
N ARG A 15 8.37 8.71 4.46
CA ARG A 15 9.52 8.45 3.61
C ARG A 15 10.03 9.75 3.00
N VAL A 16 11.26 9.71 2.51
CA VAL A 16 11.88 10.75 1.70
C VAL A 16 12.50 10.12 0.45
N ALA A 17 12.47 10.82 -0.66
CA ALA A 17 12.87 10.26 -1.96
C ALA A 17 14.37 9.93 -2.07
N LEU A 18 15.23 10.65 -1.37
CA LEU A 18 16.66 10.36 -1.26
C LEU A 18 17.09 10.18 0.20
N VAL A 19 18.24 9.55 0.38
CA VAL A 19 18.96 9.44 1.66
C VAL A 19 20.38 10.00 1.48
N PRO A 20 21.09 10.38 2.55
CA PRO A 20 22.44 10.98 2.45
C PRO A 20 23.41 10.18 1.56
N GLU A 21 23.42 8.84 1.66
CA GLU A 21 24.31 8.00 0.86
C GLU A 21 23.97 8.05 -0.65
N ALA A 22 22.70 8.32 -0.99
CA ALA A 22 22.28 8.50 -2.38
C ALA A 22 22.68 9.87 -2.90
N VAL A 23 22.63 10.91 -2.06
CA VAL A 23 23.13 12.27 -2.39
C VAL A 23 24.59 12.21 -2.81
N VAL A 24 25.46 11.58 -2.00
CA VAL A 24 26.90 11.42 -2.34
C VAL A 24 27.09 10.79 -3.72
N LYS A 25 26.31 9.76 -4.03
CA LYS A 25 26.41 9.06 -5.33
C LYS A 25 25.94 9.91 -6.50
N LEU A 26 24.83 10.63 -6.32
CA LEU A 26 24.29 11.53 -7.35
C LEU A 26 25.23 12.69 -7.61
N GLN A 27 25.85 13.27 -6.58
CA GLN A 27 26.86 14.32 -6.75
C GLN A 27 28.09 13.82 -7.52
N ALA A 28 28.57 12.63 -7.20
CA ALA A 28 29.66 12.01 -7.95
C ALA A 28 29.29 11.77 -9.43
N ALA A 29 27.99 11.64 -9.74
CA ALA A 29 27.46 11.54 -11.10
C ALA A 29 27.14 12.89 -11.74
N GLY A 30 27.48 14.02 -11.10
CA GLY A 30 27.31 15.38 -11.65
C GLY A 30 25.95 16.04 -11.39
N PHE A 31 25.17 15.53 -10.42
CA PHE A 31 23.93 16.17 -9.99
C PHE A 31 24.20 17.17 -8.86
N GLU A 32 23.47 18.26 -8.85
CA GLU A 32 23.31 19.13 -7.69
C GLU A 32 22.01 18.73 -6.98
N VAL A 33 22.08 18.46 -5.68
CA VAL A 33 20.90 18.04 -4.89
C VAL A 33 20.44 19.18 -3.99
N LEU A 34 19.20 19.61 -4.17
CA LEU A 34 18.49 20.55 -3.30
C LEU A 34 17.54 19.73 -2.41
N LEU A 35 17.59 19.91 -1.11
CA LEU A 35 16.68 19.26 -0.17
C LEU A 35 15.80 20.33 0.49
N GLU A 36 14.48 20.15 0.40
CA GLU A 36 13.57 20.95 1.21
C GLU A 36 13.83 20.68 2.70
N SER A 37 14.02 21.74 3.48
CA SER A 37 14.27 21.63 4.91
C SER A 37 13.22 20.78 5.63
N GLY A 38 13.67 19.83 6.44
CA GLY A 38 12.83 18.87 7.14
C GLY A 38 12.27 17.75 6.29
N ALA A 39 12.66 17.59 5.01
CA ALA A 39 12.15 16.52 4.14
C ALA A 39 12.49 15.11 4.67
N GLY A 40 13.61 14.97 5.36
CA GLY A 40 14.08 13.70 5.94
C GLY A 40 13.56 13.37 7.35
N ASP A 41 12.94 14.34 8.05
CA ASP A 41 12.58 14.22 9.48
C ASP A 41 11.71 12.98 9.77
N GLY A 42 10.75 12.71 8.90
CA GLY A 42 9.88 11.54 9.00
C GLY A 42 10.64 10.20 8.99
N ALA A 43 11.79 10.16 8.36
CA ALA A 43 12.68 9.00 8.25
C ALA A 43 13.85 9.02 9.23
N TRP A 44 13.88 9.96 10.18
CA TRP A 44 14.96 10.19 11.14
C TRP A 44 16.28 10.61 10.49
N LEU A 45 16.21 11.28 9.34
CA LEU A 45 17.34 11.82 8.59
C LEU A 45 17.30 13.35 8.70
N THR A 46 18.30 13.93 9.35
CA THR A 46 18.35 15.37 9.63
C THR A 46 18.88 16.17 8.44
N ASP A 47 18.51 17.45 8.35
CA ASP A 47 19.05 18.38 7.35
C ASP A 47 20.59 18.41 7.40
N ASP A 48 21.20 18.38 8.59
CA ASP A 48 22.64 18.32 8.75
C ASP A 48 23.27 17.10 8.07
N SER A 49 22.64 15.91 8.20
CA SER A 49 23.14 14.69 7.57
C SER A 49 23.10 14.77 6.04
N PHE A 50 22.11 15.46 5.47
CA PHE A 50 22.05 15.72 4.05
C PHE A 50 23.05 16.80 3.60
N ALA A 51 23.23 17.84 4.40
CA ALA A 51 24.23 18.89 4.12
C ALA A 51 25.67 18.33 4.16
N GLU A 52 25.98 17.47 5.14
CA GLU A 52 27.27 16.75 5.20
C GLU A 52 27.49 15.82 3.98
N ALA A 53 26.42 15.26 3.44
CA ALA A 53 26.45 14.48 2.20
C ALA A 53 26.56 15.36 0.94
N GLY A 54 26.44 16.69 1.09
CA GLY A 54 26.63 17.71 0.06
C GLY A 54 25.34 18.28 -0.53
N ALA A 55 24.16 17.95 -0.03
CA ALA A 55 22.93 18.60 -0.46
C ALA A 55 22.87 20.06 0.01
N SER A 56 22.26 20.92 -0.78
CA SER A 56 21.89 22.28 -0.36
C SER A 56 20.52 22.25 0.29
N ILE A 57 20.43 22.71 1.54
CA ILE A 57 19.16 22.80 2.26
C ILE A 57 18.48 24.12 1.91
N VAL A 58 17.25 24.05 1.42
CA VAL A 58 16.50 25.19 0.89
C VAL A 58 15.05 25.12 1.34
N ASP A 59 14.28 26.18 1.12
CA ASP A 59 12.83 26.11 1.29
C ASP A 59 12.15 25.49 0.05
N ARG A 60 10.86 25.14 0.18
CA ARG A 60 10.08 24.51 -0.90
C ARG A 60 10.01 25.39 -2.16
N ALA A 61 9.83 26.69 -2.00
CA ALA A 61 9.70 27.62 -3.12
C ALA A 61 11.01 27.71 -3.92
N GLU A 62 12.15 27.79 -3.21
CA GLU A 62 13.48 27.78 -3.82
C GLU A 62 13.77 26.43 -4.49
N ALA A 63 13.41 25.30 -3.83
CA ALA A 63 13.55 23.96 -4.39
C ALA A 63 12.81 23.84 -5.73
N LEU A 64 11.52 24.21 -5.77
CA LEU A 64 10.69 24.18 -6.98
C LEU A 64 11.19 25.14 -8.06
N ALA A 65 11.62 26.36 -7.67
CA ALA A 65 12.09 27.36 -8.63
C ALA A 65 13.41 26.97 -9.31
N ALA A 66 14.31 26.28 -8.59
CA ALA A 66 15.67 26.01 -9.07
C ALA A 66 15.84 24.64 -9.74
N ALA A 67 14.97 23.66 -9.44
CA ALA A 67 15.14 22.29 -9.91
C ALA A 67 14.88 22.11 -11.40
N ASP A 68 15.60 21.18 -12.02
CA ASP A 68 15.28 20.59 -13.32
C ASP A 68 14.36 19.37 -13.13
N VAL A 69 14.60 18.60 -12.07
CA VAL A 69 13.82 17.40 -11.70
C VAL A 69 13.42 17.49 -10.23
N VAL A 70 12.15 17.25 -9.96
CA VAL A 70 11.59 17.16 -8.60
C VAL A 70 11.35 15.71 -8.25
N LEU A 71 11.92 15.26 -7.13
CA LEU A 71 11.77 13.91 -6.62
C LEU A 71 10.81 13.90 -5.44
N MET A 72 9.86 12.99 -5.51
CA MET A 72 8.89 12.70 -4.46
C MET A 72 8.77 11.19 -4.26
N VAL A 73 8.24 10.78 -3.13
CA VAL A 73 7.83 9.38 -2.92
C VAL A 73 6.44 9.15 -3.49
N GLY A 74 5.50 10.03 -3.12
CA GLY A 74 4.10 9.94 -3.53
C GLY A 74 3.71 10.94 -4.62
N LYS A 75 2.41 11.20 -4.71
CA LYS A 75 1.81 12.15 -5.65
C LYS A 75 2.04 13.59 -5.18
N PRO A 76 2.34 14.53 -6.09
CA PRO A 76 2.33 15.95 -5.77
C PRO A 76 0.90 16.41 -5.43
N ASP A 77 0.77 17.25 -4.41
CA ASP A 77 -0.47 17.97 -4.11
C ASP A 77 -0.66 19.18 -5.05
N GLU A 78 -1.84 19.80 -5.01
CA GLU A 78 -2.18 20.94 -5.88
C GLU A 78 -1.23 22.12 -5.69
N ALA A 79 -0.76 22.37 -4.47
CA ALA A 79 0.19 23.45 -4.20
C ALA A 79 1.55 23.16 -4.84
N THR A 80 2.00 21.91 -4.80
CA THR A 80 3.22 21.48 -5.47
C THR A 80 3.09 21.60 -6.98
N ILE A 81 1.96 21.11 -7.58
CA ILE A 81 1.70 21.22 -9.02
C ILE A 81 1.72 22.69 -9.46
N GLY A 82 1.05 23.57 -8.71
CA GLY A 82 1.01 25.00 -8.98
C GLY A 82 2.39 25.72 -8.86
N GLY A 83 3.33 25.12 -8.14
CA GLY A 83 4.70 25.62 -8.02
C GLY A 83 5.67 25.08 -9.07
N LEU A 84 5.27 24.07 -9.84
CA LEU A 84 6.10 23.51 -10.91
C LEU A 84 6.16 24.46 -12.12
N ARG A 85 7.30 24.47 -12.81
CA ARG A 85 7.50 25.26 -14.03
C ARG A 85 7.37 24.36 -15.26
N GLN A 86 6.87 24.93 -16.36
CA GLN A 86 6.90 24.25 -17.66
C GLN A 86 8.32 23.76 -17.99
N GLY A 87 8.42 22.54 -18.48
CA GLY A 87 9.68 21.88 -18.83
C GLY A 87 10.41 21.19 -17.67
N GLN A 88 9.95 21.33 -16.42
CA GLN A 88 10.46 20.52 -15.31
C GLN A 88 9.99 19.09 -15.40
N ALA A 89 10.72 18.18 -14.74
CA ALA A 89 10.27 16.82 -14.55
C ALA A 89 9.89 16.56 -13.09
N VAL A 90 8.89 15.69 -12.88
CA VAL A 90 8.53 15.14 -11.56
C VAL A 90 8.65 13.62 -11.61
N VAL A 91 9.29 13.04 -10.58
CA VAL A 91 9.50 11.59 -10.45
C VAL A 91 8.95 11.13 -9.11
N GLY A 92 8.08 10.13 -9.11
CA GLY A 92 7.47 9.58 -7.90
C GLY A 92 6.62 8.35 -8.18
N LEU A 93 5.99 7.81 -7.15
CA LEU A 93 4.90 6.82 -7.26
C LEU A 93 3.60 7.59 -7.53
N LEU A 94 3.35 7.93 -8.78
CA LEU A 94 2.27 8.85 -9.17
C LEU A 94 0.91 8.16 -9.31
N ALA A 95 0.89 6.82 -9.32
CA ALA A 95 -0.30 5.98 -9.44
C ALA A 95 -1.26 6.40 -10.60
N PRO A 96 -0.77 6.61 -11.82
CA PRO A 96 -1.55 7.20 -12.91
C PRO A 96 -2.74 6.34 -13.35
N LEU A 97 -2.70 5.02 -13.13
CA LEU A 97 -3.79 4.11 -13.46
C LEU A 97 -4.99 4.24 -12.51
N THR A 98 -4.78 4.74 -11.28
CA THR A 98 -5.84 4.99 -10.29
C THR A 98 -6.23 6.47 -10.21
N ASP A 99 -5.40 7.36 -10.76
CA ASP A 99 -5.64 8.80 -10.78
C ASP A 99 -5.20 9.39 -12.14
N PRO A 100 -5.93 9.07 -13.22
CA PRO A 100 -5.61 9.62 -14.54
C PRO A 100 -5.79 11.14 -14.62
N ALA A 101 -6.61 11.74 -13.73
CA ALA A 101 -6.78 13.18 -13.66
C ALA A 101 -5.47 13.90 -13.25
N LEU A 102 -4.63 13.28 -12.40
CA LEU A 102 -3.31 13.82 -12.09
C LEU A 102 -2.44 13.95 -13.34
N ALA A 103 -2.46 12.93 -14.22
CA ALA A 103 -1.70 13.00 -15.47
C ALA A 103 -2.15 14.18 -16.34
N THR A 104 -3.46 14.43 -16.44
CA THR A 104 -4.00 15.60 -17.15
C THR A 104 -3.49 16.91 -16.57
N ARG A 105 -3.56 17.09 -15.23
CA ARG A 105 -3.07 18.31 -14.56
C ARG A 105 -1.57 18.54 -14.78
N LEU A 106 -0.76 17.48 -14.72
CA LEU A 106 0.68 17.59 -14.96
C LEU A 106 1.00 17.92 -16.42
N ALA A 107 0.22 17.38 -17.37
CA ALA A 107 0.33 17.74 -18.78
C ALA A 107 -0.03 19.23 -19.02
N GLU A 108 -1.15 19.70 -18.44
CA GLU A 108 -1.58 21.11 -18.52
C GLU A 108 -0.54 22.07 -17.92
N ALA A 109 0.15 21.65 -16.87
CA ALA A 109 1.27 22.41 -16.28
C ALA A 109 2.56 22.36 -17.14
N GLY A 110 2.58 21.60 -18.24
CA GLY A 110 3.73 21.43 -19.11
C GLY A 110 4.89 20.67 -18.47
N VAL A 111 4.60 19.81 -17.50
CA VAL A 111 5.57 19.03 -16.72
C VAL A 111 5.78 17.65 -17.33
N THR A 112 7.03 17.18 -17.36
CA THR A 112 7.35 15.79 -17.70
C THR A 112 7.15 14.93 -16.46
N ALA A 113 6.13 14.08 -16.44
CA ALA A 113 5.84 13.20 -15.31
C ALA A 113 6.37 11.78 -15.58
N ILE A 114 7.13 11.27 -14.62
CA ILE A 114 7.78 9.95 -14.67
C ILE A 114 7.33 9.16 -13.45
N SER A 115 6.63 8.04 -13.68
CA SER A 115 6.02 7.26 -12.61
C SER A 115 6.83 6.00 -12.31
N MET A 116 7.34 5.92 -11.06
CA MET A 116 8.11 4.78 -10.57
C MET A 116 7.28 3.49 -10.45
N ASP A 117 5.97 3.62 -10.34
CA ASP A 117 5.04 2.48 -10.29
C ASP A 117 4.66 1.93 -11.68
N MET A 118 5.12 2.59 -12.74
CA MET A 118 4.95 2.14 -14.12
C MET A 118 6.20 1.46 -14.71
N ILE A 119 7.22 1.21 -13.91
CA ILE A 119 8.44 0.50 -14.35
C ILE A 119 8.09 -0.84 -15.02
N PRO A 120 8.60 -1.11 -16.24
CA PRO A 120 8.40 -2.39 -16.92
C PRO A 120 9.19 -3.53 -16.23
N ARG A 121 8.55 -4.21 -15.28
CA ARG A 121 9.18 -5.20 -14.37
C ARG A 121 9.72 -6.43 -15.08
N THR A 122 9.31 -6.69 -16.31
CA THR A 122 9.80 -7.79 -17.15
C THR A 122 11.16 -7.52 -17.80
N LEU A 123 11.61 -6.26 -17.80
CA LEU A 123 12.91 -5.88 -18.36
C LEU A 123 14.03 -6.09 -17.32
N PRO A 124 15.06 -6.93 -17.59
CA PRO A 124 16.15 -7.16 -16.63
C PRO A 124 16.87 -5.88 -16.23
N ARG A 125 17.04 -4.92 -17.16
CA ARG A 125 17.69 -3.62 -16.88
C ARG A 125 16.87 -2.71 -15.96
N ALA A 126 15.56 -2.95 -15.81
CA ALA A 126 14.67 -2.17 -14.96
C ALA A 126 14.70 -2.62 -13.49
N GLN A 127 15.27 -3.77 -13.16
CA GLN A 127 15.24 -4.35 -11.81
C GLN A 127 15.80 -3.40 -10.72
N ALA A 128 16.90 -2.69 -11.02
CA ALA A 128 17.47 -1.74 -10.08
C ALA A 128 16.55 -0.52 -9.81
N MET A 129 15.59 -0.26 -10.70
CA MET A 129 14.66 0.86 -10.66
C MET A 129 13.28 0.47 -10.13
N ASP A 130 13.03 -0.83 -9.87
CA ASP A 130 11.72 -1.35 -9.44
C ASP A 130 11.38 -0.97 -8.00
N ALA A 131 10.80 0.23 -7.87
CA ALA A 131 10.34 0.77 -6.60
C ALA A 131 9.12 0.01 -6.06
N LEU A 132 8.26 -0.53 -6.92
CA LEU A 132 7.13 -1.35 -6.46
C LEU A 132 7.62 -2.59 -5.72
N SER A 133 8.60 -3.32 -6.28
CA SER A 133 9.17 -4.49 -5.62
C SER A 133 9.88 -4.14 -4.33
N SER A 134 10.65 -3.05 -4.29
CA SER A 134 11.34 -2.64 -3.07
C SER A 134 10.38 -2.28 -1.95
N GLN A 135 9.33 -1.53 -2.25
CA GLN A 135 8.32 -1.13 -1.27
C GLN A 135 7.40 -2.29 -0.89
N ALA A 136 7.03 -3.16 -1.84
CA ALA A 136 6.26 -4.38 -1.56
C ALA A 136 7.00 -5.34 -0.63
N ASN A 137 8.33 -5.46 -0.77
CA ASN A 137 9.15 -6.25 0.15
C ASN A 137 9.04 -5.75 1.60
N ILE A 138 9.18 -4.43 1.80
CA ILE A 138 9.04 -3.81 3.14
C ILE A 138 7.63 -3.99 3.67
N ALA A 139 6.62 -3.80 2.81
CA ALA A 139 5.22 -3.96 3.20
C ALA A 139 4.92 -5.40 3.67
N GLY A 140 5.40 -6.42 2.95
CA GLY A 140 5.25 -7.82 3.34
C GLY A 140 5.92 -8.17 4.66
N TYR A 141 7.14 -7.65 4.90
CA TYR A 141 7.81 -7.77 6.19
C TYR A 141 6.97 -7.14 7.31
N LYS A 142 6.52 -5.90 7.11
CA LYS A 142 5.74 -5.17 8.12
C LYS A 142 4.38 -5.81 8.37
N ALA A 143 3.70 -6.34 7.35
CA ALA A 143 2.42 -7.04 7.48
C ALA A 143 2.52 -8.23 8.43
N ALA A 144 3.57 -9.06 8.32
CA ALA A 144 3.78 -10.17 9.24
C ALA A 144 4.02 -9.70 10.68
N LEU A 145 4.73 -8.59 10.90
CA LEU A 145 4.94 -8.02 12.22
C LEU A 145 3.65 -7.43 12.81
N VAL A 146 2.84 -6.74 11.99
CA VAL A 146 1.54 -6.20 12.40
C VAL A 146 0.61 -7.35 12.80
N ALA A 147 0.56 -8.41 12.00
CA ALA A 147 -0.22 -9.60 12.30
C ALA A 147 0.22 -10.24 13.61
N ALA A 148 1.53 -10.40 13.83
CA ALA A 148 2.08 -10.98 15.05
C ALA A 148 1.80 -10.13 16.30
N ALA A 149 1.85 -8.80 16.17
CA ALA A 149 1.55 -7.87 17.25
C ALA A 149 0.06 -7.84 17.63
N ALA A 150 -0.83 -8.01 16.63
CA ALA A 150 -2.27 -8.04 16.84
C ALA A 150 -2.80 -9.40 17.32
N TYR A 151 -2.09 -10.49 17.00
CA TYR A 151 -2.50 -11.83 17.41
C TYR A 151 -2.21 -12.09 18.90
N GLY A 152 -3.23 -12.34 19.68
CA GLY A 152 -3.15 -12.46 21.12
C GLY A 152 -2.49 -13.76 21.64
N ARG A 153 -1.83 -14.55 20.78
CA ARG A 153 -1.13 -15.79 21.12
C ARG A 153 0.27 -15.82 20.52
N PHE A 154 1.00 -16.90 20.74
CA PHE A 154 2.38 -17.04 20.25
C PHE A 154 2.44 -17.46 18.79
N PHE A 155 3.33 -16.83 18.03
CA PHE A 155 3.69 -17.30 16.70
C PHE A 155 4.51 -18.60 16.75
N PRO A 156 5.57 -18.74 17.61
CA PRO A 156 6.35 -19.97 17.67
C PRO A 156 5.70 -21.05 18.55
N LEU A 157 6.15 -22.28 18.35
CA LEU A 157 5.98 -23.34 19.33
C LEU A 157 6.75 -22.98 20.60
N LEU A 158 6.10 -23.02 21.75
CA LEU A 158 6.75 -22.88 23.06
C LEU A 158 6.48 -24.12 23.89
N ILE A 159 7.55 -24.65 24.51
CA ILE A 159 7.49 -25.75 25.47
C ILE A 159 8.18 -25.27 26.73
N THR A 160 7.43 -25.12 27.79
CA THR A 160 7.92 -24.66 29.10
C THR A 160 7.40 -25.56 30.20
N ALA A 161 7.95 -25.45 31.41
CA ALA A 161 7.44 -26.14 32.61
C ALA A 161 5.97 -25.76 32.91
N ALA A 162 5.53 -24.57 32.46
CA ALA A 162 4.14 -24.08 32.63
C ALA A 162 3.19 -24.57 31.54
N GLY A 163 3.66 -25.28 30.52
CA GLY A 163 2.82 -25.82 29.45
C GLY A 163 3.40 -25.63 28.03
N THR A 164 2.60 -26.06 27.04
CA THR A 164 2.95 -25.98 25.62
C THR A 164 1.96 -25.06 24.91
N ALA A 165 2.50 -24.06 24.18
CA ALA A 165 1.74 -23.26 23.22
C ALA A 165 2.01 -23.76 21.79
N ARG A 166 0.94 -24.02 21.04
CA ARG A 166 1.05 -24.40 19.61
C ARG A 166 1.47 -23.22 18.78
N PRO A 167 2.24 -23.43 17.69
CA PRO A 167 2.58 -22.36 16.78
C PRO A 167 1.32 -21.84 16.06
N ALA A 168 1.32 -20.54 15.76
CA ALA A 168 0.28 -19.93 14.95
C ALA A 168 0.26 -20.53 13.54
N LYS A 169 -0.94 -20.74 12.99
CA LYS A 169 -1.17 -21.09 11.59
C LYS A 169 -1.40 -19.81 10.81
N VAL A 170 -0.52 -19.52 9.87
CA VAL A 170 -0.57 -18.33 9.02
C VAL A 170 -0.85 -18.72 7.58
N LEU A 171 -1.86 -18.13 6.97
CA LEU A 171 -2.15 -18.25 5.55
C LEU A 171 -1.81 -16.93 4.84
N VAL A 172 -1.04 -17.03 3.76
CA VAL A 172 -0.74 -15.89 2.89
C VAL A 172 -1.48 -16.09 1.56
N LEU A 173 -2.35 -15.14 1.21
CA LEU A 173 -3.09 -15.12 -0.04
C LEU A 173 -2.45 -14.11 -1.01
N GLY A 174 -1.84 -14.63 -2.06
CA GLY A 174 -0.95 -13.93 -2.98
C GLY A 174 0.52 -14.13 -2.63
N THR A 175 1.30 -14.66 -3.59
CA THR A 175 2.71 -15.02 -3.42
C THR A 175 3.63 -14.20 -4.35
N GLY A 176 3.27 -12.93 -4.55
CA GLY A 176 4.19 -11.94 -5.13
C GLY A 176 5.26 -11.51 -4.12
N VAL A 177 6.03 -10.47 -4.45
CA VAL A 177 7.14 -9.98 -3.61
C VAL A 177 6.72 -9.76 -2.15
N ALA A 178 5.57 -9.10 -1.92
CA ALA A 178 5.06 -8.85 -0.57
C ALA A 178 4.68 -10.16 0.14
N GLY A 179 3.98 -11.07 -0.55
CA GLY A 179 3.55 -12.35 0.04
C GLY A 179 4.73 -13.24 0.39
N LEU A 180 5.71 -13.39 -0.50
CA LEU A 180 6.91 -14.17 -0.23
C LEU A 180 7.70 -13.59 0.97
N GLN A 181 7.80 -12.27 1.07
CA GLN A 181 8.44 -11.64 2.22
C GLN A 181 7.64 -11.85 3.52
N ALA A 182 6.30 -11.79 3.46
CA ALA A 182 5.45 -12.10 4.61
C ALA A 182 5.61 -13.57 5.05
N ILE A 183 5.65 -14.52 4.11
CA ILE A 183 5.93 -15.94 4.37
C ILE A 183 7.25 -16.10 5.09
N GLY A 184 8.34 -15.56 4.52
CA GLY A 184 9.68 -15.66 5.11
C GLY A 184 9.75 -15.05 6.51
N THR A 185 9.06 -13.94 6.74
CA THR A 185 9.03 -13.26 8.04
C THR A 185 8.22 -14.06 9.06
N ALA A 186 7.00 -14.50 8.73
CA ALA A 186 6.15 -15.29 9.63
C ALA A 186 6.83 -16.63 10.00
N ARG A 187 7.54 -17.26 9.05
CA ARG A 187 8.34 -18.46 9.31
C ARG A 187 9.47 -18.19 10.31
N ARG A 188 10.20 -17.08 10.16
CA ARG A 188 11.26 -16.68 11.12
C ARG A 188 10.70 -16.37 12.51
N LEU A 189 9.46 -15.90 12.60
CA LEU A 189 8.74 -15.73 13.87
C LEU A 189 8.26 -17.07 14.46
N GLY A 190 8.41 -18.18 13.75
CA GLY A 190 8.12 -19.53 14.21
C GLY A 190 6.71 -20.03 13.90
N ALA A 191 5.95 -19.35 13.06
CA ALA A 191 4.64 -19.79 12.60
C ALA A 191 4.73 -21.00 11.63
N VAL A 192 3.66 -21.77 11.55
CA VAL A 192 3.40 -22.72 10.47
C VAL A 192 2.70 -21.96 9.36
N VAL A 193 3.36 -21.83 8.21
CA VAL A 193 2.88 -20.96 7.12
C VAL A 193 2.42 -21.81 5.94
N SER A 194 1.23 -21.52 5.45
CA SER A 194 0.72 -21.93 4.16
C SER A 194 0.47 -20.73 3.26
N ALA A 195 0.45 -20.92 1.96
CA ALA A 195 0.22 -19.86 1.00
C ALA A 195 -0.55 -20.37 -0.23
N TYR A 196 -1.29 -19.45 -0.84
CA TYR A 196 -2.02 -19.68 -2.06
C TYR A 196 -1.77 -18.57 -3.08
N ASP A 197 -1.62 -18.95 -4.33
CA ASP A 197 -1.64 -18.04 -5.49
C ASP A 197 -2.31 -18.75 -6.67
N VAL A 198 -2.96 -17.99 -7.53
CA VAL A 198 -3.55 -18.51 -8.78
C VAL A 198 -2.50 -18.91 -9.82
N ARG A 199 -1.24 -18.53 -9.60
CA ARG A 199 -0.07 -18.83 -10.42
C ARG A 199 0.70 -20.01 -9.82
N PRO A 200 0.60 -21.22 -10.37
CA PRO A 200 1.23 -22.40 -9.80
C PRO A 200 2.77 -22.38 -9.84
N GLU A 201 3.35 -21.56 -10.72
CA GLU A 201 4.80 -21.38 -10.82
C GLU A 201 5.44 -20.82 -9.54
N THR A 202 4.67 -20.13 -8.69
CA THR A 202 5.16 -19.56 -7.42
C THR A 202 5.33 -20.60 -6.31
N ARG A 203 4.87 -21.83 -6.52
CA ARG A 203 5.01 -22.94 -5.56
C ARG A 203 6.44 -23.13 -5.09
N GLY A 204 7.39 -23.22 -6.03
CA GLY A 204 8.80 -23.45 -5.70
C GLY A 204 9.40 -22.34 -4.81
N GLU A 205 8.95 -21.10 -5.00
CA GLU A 205 9.36 -19.96 -4.18
C GLU A 205 8.80 -20.06 -2.75
N VAL A 206 7.51 -20.44 -2.61
CA VAL A 206 6.87 -20.67 -1.30
C VAL A 206 7.57 -21.79 -0.53
N GLU A 207 7.82 -22.93 -1.18
CA GLU A 207 8.44 -24.10 -0.58
C GLU A 207 9.90 -23.82 -0.20
N SER A 208 10.64 -23.02 -0.99
CA SER A 208 12.00 -22.60 -0.69
C SER A 208 12.10 -21.76 0.58
N LEU A 209 11.02 -21.02 0.92
CA LEU A 209 10.90 -20.27 2.17
C LEU A 209 10.38 -21.12 3.34
N GLY A 210 10.13 -22.41 3.11
CA GLY A 210 9.63 -23.36 4.09
C GLY A 210 8.12 -23.23 4.36
N GLY A 211 7.37 -22.60 3.45
CA GLY A 211 5.91 -22.59 3.45
C GLY A 211 5.34 -23.82 2.76
N THR A 212 4.04 -24.06 2.96
CA THR A 212 3.27 -25.08 2.24
C THR A 212 2.39 -24.40 1.20
N PHE A 213 2.55 -24.74 -0.07
CA PHE A 213 1.66 -24.23 -1.12
C PHE A 213 0.32 -24.97 -1.13
N ILE A 214 -0.79 -24.23 -1.11
CA ILE A 214 -2.14 -24.76 -1.22
C ILE A 214 -2.52 -24.76 -2.69
N GLU A 215 -2.98 -25.91 -3.18
CA GLU A 215 -3.61 -26.02 -4.49
C GLU A 215 -5.13 -26.08 -4.32
N LEU A 216 -5.83 -25.21 -5.02
CA LEU A 216 -7.27 -25.32 -5.16
C LEU A 216 -7.59 -26.25 -6.34
N THR A 217 -8.61 -27.04 -6.16
CA THR A 217 -9.09 -27.98 -7.20
C THR A 217 -10.15 -27.35 -8.09
N SER A 218 -10.80 -26.31 -7.58
CA SER A 218 -11.93 -25.61 -8.22
C SER A 218 -11.51 -24.60 -9.29
N VAL A 219 -10.25 -24.14 -9.29
CA VAL A 219 -9.76 -23.11 -10.21
C VAL A 219 -8.53 -23.61 -10.95
N GLY A 220 -8.56 -23.51 -12.28
CA GLY A 220 -7.40 -23.80 -13.11
C GLY A 220 -6.31 -22.73 -13.01
N PRO A 221 -5.09 -23.01 -13.53
CA PRO A 221 -3.98 -22.05 -13.55
C PRO A 221 -4.38 -20.72 -14.20
N ALA A 222 -4.07 -19.60 -13.56
CA ALA A 222 -4.43 -18.26 -14.00
C ALA A 222 -3.19 -17.34 -14.14
N ALA A 223 -2.13 -17.84 -14.79
CA ALA A 223 -0.98 -17.00 -15.15
C ALA A 223 -1.36 -15.99 -16.23
N GLY A 224 -0.92 -14.73 -16.06
CA GLY A 224 -1.16 -13.62 -16.98
C GLY A 224 0.13 -12.93 -17.42
N ALA A 225 0.00 -11.88 -18.21
CA ALA A 225 1.14 -11.10 -18.69
C ALA A 225 1.79 -10.25 -17.59
N GLY A 226 3.08 -9.95 -17.71
CA GLY A 226 3.79 -9.04 -16.81
C GLY A 226 4.01 -9.56 -15.37
N GLY A 227 3.87 -10.88 -15.14
CA GLY A 227 4.01 -11.48 -13.80
C GLY A 227 2.78 -11.31 -12.90
N TYR A 228 1.65 -10.83 -13.44
CA TYR A 228 0.37 -10.75 -12.76
C TYR A 228 -0.54 -11.93 -13.15
N ALA A 229 -1.53 -12.21 -12.30
CA ALA A 229 -2.58 -13.18 -12.63
C ALA A 229 -3.53 -12.63 -13.71
N ARG A 230 -4.09 -13.51 -14.57
CA ARG A 230 -5.23 -13.13 -15.41
C ARG A 230 -6.47 -12.90 -14.55
N ALA A 231 -7.41 -12.15 -15.08
CA ALA A 231 -8.73 -12.06 -14.47
C ALA A 231 -9.43 -13.44 -14.52
N LEU A 232 -10.04 -13.84 -13.40
CA LEU A 232 -10.91 -15.01 -13.31
C LEU A 232 -12.30 -14.65 -13.82
N THR A 233 -13.01 -15.63 -14.35
CA THR A 233 -14.47 -15.52 -14.61
C THR A 233 -15.23 -15.44 -13.29
N GLU A 234 -16.52 -15.07 -13.32
CA GLU A 234 -17.35 -15.00 -12.12
C GLU A 234 -17.46 -16.39 -11.44
N ASP A 235 -17.72 -17.43 -12.24
CA ASP A 235 -17.82 -18.81 -11.73
C ASP A 235 -16.50 -19.29 -11.11
N GLU A 236 -15.36 -18.96 -11.74
CA GLU A 236 -14.02 -19.26 -11.18
C GLU A 236 -13.78 -18.51 -9.87
N ARG A 237 -14.23 -17.26 -9.76
CA ARG A 237 -14.10 -16.48 -8.52
C ARG A 237 -14.93 -17.06 -7.40
N GLN A 238 -16.19 -17.41 -7.68
CA GLN A 238 -17.07 -18.02 -6.68
C GLN A 238 -16.51 -19.37 -6.20
N ALA A 239 -16.11 -20.23 -7.12
CA ALA A 239 -15.52 -21.53 -6.79
C ALA A 239 -14.21 -21.37 -5.95
N GLN A 240 -13.37 -20.39 -6.30
CA GLN A 240 -12.17 -20.03 -5.52
C GLN A 240 -12.52 -19.60 -4.10
N GLN A 241 -13.50 -18.71 -3.95
CA GLN A 241 -13.92 -18.18 -2.65
C GLN A 241 -14.49 -19.30 -1.76
N ASP A 242 -15.30 -20.18 -2.32
CA ASP A 242 -15.93 -21.29 -1.59
C ASP A 242 -14.87 -22.28 -1.07
N GLU A 243 -13.89 -22.65 -1.90
CA GLU A 243 -12.81 -23.56 -1.49
C GLU A 243 -11.85 -22.88 -0.51
N LEU A 244 -11.49 -21.60 -0.74
CA LEU A 244 -10.65 -20.83 0.16
C LEU A 244 -11.29 -20.64 1.54
N ALA A 245 -12.62 -20.52 1.64
CA ALA A 245 -13.29 -20.31 2.92
C ALA A 245 -12.94 -21.42 3.93
N GLY A 246 -12.87 -22.68 3.49
CA GLY A 246 -12.44 -23.81 4.34
C GLY A 246 -11.00 -23.71 4.81
N HIS A 247 -10.10 -23.26 3.93
CA HIS A 247 -8.69 -23.04 4.30
C HIS A 247 -8.54 -21.87 5.26
N ILE A 248 -9.24 -20.74 5.03
CA ILE A 248 -9.23 -19.54 5.86
C ILE A 248 -9.73 -19.82 7.27
N ALA A 249 -10.87 -20.53 7.40
CA ALA A 249 -11.48 -20.88 8.69
C ALA A 249 -10.54 -21.65 9.64
N ALA A 250 -9.58 -22.38 9.09
CA ALA A 250 -8.63 -23.19 9.84
C ALA A 250 -7.38 -22.42 10.31
N GLN A 251 -7.29 -21.12 9.98
CA GLN A 251 -6.09 -20.30 10.28
C GLN A 251 -6.29 -19.42 11.51
N ASP A 252 -5.16 -19.11 12.16
CA ASP A 252 -5.08 -18.13 13.22
C ASP A 252 -4.84 -16.72 12.67
N VAL A 253 -4.08 -16.64 11.59
CA VAL A 253 -3.72 -15.39 10.91
C VAL A 253 -3.83 -15.54 9.40
N VAL A 254 -4.38 -14.54 8.73
CA VAL A 254 -4.41 -14.44 7.26
C VAL A 254 -3.75 -13.12 6.84
N ILE A 255 -2.89 -13.18 5.84
CA ILE A 255 -2.29 -11.99 5.21
C ILE A 255 -2.64 -12.02 3.73
N THR A 256 -3.34 -11.01 3.24
CA THR A 256 -3.72 -10.91 1.84
C THR A 256 -2.88 -9.87 1.12
N THR A 257 -2.39 -10.21 -0.08
CA THR A 257 -1.48 -9.34 -0.85
C THR A 257 -1.85 -9.24 -2.33
N ALA A 258 -3.03 -9.74 -2.72
CA ALA A 258 -3.44 -9.77 -4.11
C ALA A 258 -3.85 -8.37 -4.59
N GLN A 259 -3.07 -7.81 -5.49
CA GLN A 259 -3.32 -6.50 -6.09
C GLN A 259 -3.16 -6.57 -7.60
N VAL A 260 -3.98 -5.81 -8.32
CA VAL A 260 -3.86 -5.60 -9.75
C VAL A 260 -3.77 -4.09 -9.98
N PRO A 261 -2.68 -3.58 -10.57
CA PRO A 261 -2.51 -2.14 -10.79
C PRO A 261 -3.70 -1.53 -11.54
N GLY A 262 -4.21 -0.40 -11.05
CA GLY A 262 -5.32 0.33 -11.66
C GLY A 262 -6.69 -0.33 -11.59
N ARG A 263 -6.83 -1.46 -10.89
CA ARG A 263 -8.10 -2.18 -10.78
C ARG A 263 -8.47 -2.47 -9.33
N ARG A 264 -9.76 -2.73 -9.11
CA ARG A 264 -10.26 -3.21 -7.82
C ARG A 264 -9.56 -4.52 -7.45
N PRO A 265 -9.02 -4.64 -6.21
CA PRO A 265 -8.46 -5.90 -5.72
C PRO A 265 -9.50 -7.02 -5.72
N PRO A 266 -9.11 -8.28 -5.99
CA PRO A 266 -10.03 -9.40 -5.92
C PRO A 266 -10.48 -9.64 -4.47
N LEU A 267 -11.77 -9.87 -4.25
CA LEU A 267 -12.30 -10.29 -2.95
C LEU A 267 -11.95 -11.79 -2.74
N LEU A 268 -11.07 -12.07 -1.78
CA LEU A 268 -10.61 -13.42 -1.45
C LEU A 268 -11.20 -13.95 -0.14
N VAL A 269 -11.41 -13.05 0.83
CA VAL A 269 -11.97 -13.38 2.14
C VAL A 269 -13.35 -12.75 2.23
N THR A 270 -14.36 -13.56 1.96
CA THR A 270 -15.78 -13.15 1.99
C THR A 270 -16.28 -13.00 3.42
N SER A 271 -17.43 -12.34 3.61
CA SER A 271 -18.13 -12.27 4.91
C SER A 271 -18.44 -13.69 5.46
N HIS A 272 -18.72 -14.66 4.56
CA HIS A 272 -18.91 -16.05 4.97
C HIS A 272 -17.63 -16.66 5.55
N ALA A 273 -16.48 -16.46 4.89
CA ALA A 273 -15.19 -16.93 5.39
C ALA A 273 -14.82 -16.29 6.73
N LEU A 274 -15.08 -14.98 6.89
CA LEU A 274 -14.85 -14.25 8.16
C LEU A 274 -15.67 -14.85 9.31
N LYS A 275 -16.97 -15.12 9.08
CA LYS A 275 -17.87 -15.71 10.09
C LYS A 275 -17.44 -17.12 10.52
N ALA A 276 -16.71 -17.84 9.65
CA ALA A 276 -16.21 -19.20 9.93
C ALA A 276 -14.88 -19.22 10.70
N MET A 277 -14.17 -18.09 10.82
CA MET A 277 -12.91 -18.03 11.54
C MET A 277 -13.12 -18.07 13.07
N THR A 278 -12.10 -18.55 13.76
CA THR A 278 -12.11 -18.62 15.24
C THR A 278 -11.98 -17.23 15.86
N PRO A 279 -12.72 -16.89 16.94
CA PRO A 279 -12.54 -15.64 17.67
C PRO A 279 -11.09 -15.44 18.11
N GLY A 280 -10.58 -14.21 17.96
CA GLY A 280 -9.18 -13.84 18.21
C GLY A 280 -8.23 -14.10 17.05
N SER A 281 -8.74 -14.60 15.90
CA SER A 281 -7.96 -14.61 14.64
C SER A 281 -7.74 -13.19 14.11
N VAL A 282 -6.68 -13.03 13.32
CA VAL A 282 -6.26 -11.74 12.76
C VAL A 282 -6.13 -11.83 11.25
N ILE A 283 -6.63 -10.82 10.54
CA ILE A 283 -6.39 -10.66 9.11
C ILE A 283 -5.68 -9.32 8.88
N VAL A 284 -4.63 -9.33 8.07
CA VAL A 284 -3.99 -8.13 7.54
C VAL A 284 -4.23 -8.07 6.03
N ASP A 285 -5.07 -7.14 5.62
CA ASP A 285 -5.40 -6.92 4.22
C ASP A 285 -4.50 -5.87 3.60
N MET A 286 -3.49 -6.30 2.85
CA MET A 286 -2.61 -5.38 2.11
C MET A 286 -3.23 -4.91 0.79
N GLY A 287 -4.34 -5.52 0.37
CA GLY A 287 -5.12 -5.10 -0.79
C GLY A 287 -6.08 -3.95 -0.50
N ALA A 288 -6.25 -3.57 0.78
CA ALA A 288 -7.17 -2.52 1.17
C ALA A 288 -6.82 -1.18 0.49
N SER A 289 -7.77 -0.60 -0.22
CA SER A 289 -7.67 0.65 -0.98
C SER A 289 -9.04 1.33 -1.06
N GLU A 290 -9.08 2.53 -1.60
CA GLU A 290 -10.35 3.24 -1.90
C GLU A 290 -11.23 2.47 -2.91
N LEU A 291 -10.63 1.61 -3.73
CA LEU A 291 -11.34 0.74 -4.68
C LEU A 291 -11.89 -0.54 -4.03
N GLY A 292 -11.60 -0.79 -2.75
CA GLY A 292 -11.93 -2.01 -2.01
C GLY A 292 -10.71 -2.75 -1.53
N GLY A 293 -10.88 -4.00 -1.06
CA GLY A 293 -9.81 -4.85 -0.53
C GLY A 293 -9.98 -6.32 -0.91
N ASN A 294 -9.05 -7.14 -0.44
CA ASN A 294 -9.14 -8.60 -0.55
C ASN A 294 -10.08 -9.21 0.52
N VAL A 295 -10.48 -8.43 1.51
CA VAL A 295 -11.28 -8.87 2.67
C VAL A 295 -12.57 -8.06 2.72
N ALA A 296 -13.70 -8.73 2.89
CA ALA A 296 -14.99 -8.08 3.02
C ALA A 296 -14.99 -7.06 4.17
N GLY A 297 -15.42 -5.82 3.88
CA GLY A 297 -15.49 -4.73 4.85
C GLY A 297 -14.15 -4.08 5.23
N SER A 298 -13.02 -4.55 4.68
CA SER A 298 -11.70 -3.95 4.92
C SER A 298 -11.61 -2.55 4.30
N ARG A 299 -11.01 -1.60 5.04
CA ARG A 299 -10.73 -0.23 4.58
C ARG A 299 -9.30 0.16 4.88
N PRO A 300 -8.64 0.94 4.01
CA PRO A 300 -7.23 1.29 4.19
C PRO A 300 -7.02 2.11 5.47
N GLY A 301 -6.05 1.69 6.29
CA GLY A 301 -5.70 2.36 7.55
C GLY A 301 -6.65 2.11 8.71
N GLU A 302 -7.73 1.35 8.53
CA GLU A 302 -8.70 1.03 9.59
C GLU A 302 -8.48 -0.37 10.16
N THR A 303 -8.80 -0.52 11.43
CA THR A 303 -8.88 -1.81 12.12
C THR A 303 -10.30 -2.01 12.61
N ILE A 304 -10.94 -3.10 12.20
CA ILE A 304 -12.28 -3.48 12.64
C ILE A 304 -12.22 -4.84 13.36
N VAL A 305 -13.14 -5.05 14.30
CA VAL A 305 -13.36 -6.35 14.94
C VAL A 305 -14.76 -6.80 14.56
N THR A 306 -14.84 -7.97 13.93
CA THR A 306 -16.13 -8.55 13.52
C THR A 306 -16.95 -9.01 14.72
N GLU A 307 -18.26 -9.26 14.53
CA GLU A 307 -19.14 -9.75 15.61
C GLU A 307 -18.67 -11.06 16.25
N ASN A 308 -18.03 -11.95 15.47
CA ASN A 308 -17.44 -13.18 15.96
C ASN A 308 -16.01 -13.01 16.52
N GLY A 309 -15.51 -11.77 16.68
CA GLY A 309 -14.24 -11.48 17.32
C GLY A 309 -13.00 -11.70 16.44
N VAL A 310 -13.11 -11.60 15.13
CA VAL A 310 -11.98 -11.58 14.20
C VAL A 310 -11.51 -10.15 13.98
N THR A 311 -10.21 -9.89 14.14
CA THR A 311 -9.63 -8.58 13.90
C THR A 311 -9.21 -8.47 12.43
N VAL A 312 -9.76 -7.51 11.71
CA VAL A 312 -9.38 -7.20 10.32
C VAL A 312 -8.66 -5.85 10.29
N ILE A 313 -7.43 -5.85 9.80
CA ILE A 313 -6.57 -4.69 9.69
C ILE A 313 -6.42 -4.38 8.20
N GLY A 314 -7.08 -3.33 7.74
CA GLY A 314 -6.86 -2.79 6.40
C GLY A 314 -5.51 -2.08 6.38
N ALA A 315 -4.52 -2.71 5.79
CA ALA A 315 -3.18 -2.15 5.75
C ALA A 315 -3.17 -0.91 4.85
N GLY A 316 -2.84 0.22 5.43
CA GLY A 316 -2.56 1.45 4.70
C GLY A 316 -1.13 1.46 4.17
N ASN A 317 -0.47 2.60 4.29
CA ASN A 317 0.92 2.78 3.87
C ASN A 317 1.92 2.07 4.80
N LEU A 318 2.02 0.73 4.74
CA LEU A 318 2.96 -0.04 5.55
C LEU A 318 4.43 0.38 5.35
N PRO A 319 4.92 0.65 4.12
CA PRO A 319 6.28 1.15 3.93
C PRO A 319 6.54 2.48 4.65
N GLY A 320 5.58 3.38 4.69
CA GLY A 320 5.67 4.65 5.42
C GLY A 320 5.84 4.48 6.94
N THR A 321 5.45 3.30 7.50
CA THR A 321 5.68 2.96 8.91
C THR A 321 7.09 2.43 9.19
N MET A 322 7.90 2.19 8.15
CA MET A 322 9.32 1.81 8.20
C MET A 322 10.17 2.80 7.39
N PRO A 323 10.06 4.10 7.66
CA PRO A 323 10.47 5.15 6.74
C PRO A 323 11.97 5.11 6.42
N THR A 324 12.84 4.80 7.37
CA THR A 324 14.30 4.75 7.15
C THR A 324 14.67 3.67 6.13
N ALA A 325 14.19 2.44 6.33
CA ALA A 325 14.47 1.34 5.40
C ALA A 325 13.81 1.56 4.04
N ALA A 326 12.55 2.04 4.05
CA ALA A 326 11.79 2.29 2.84
C ALA A 326 12.40 3.42 1.99
N SER A 327 12.83 4.52 2.61
CA SER A 327 13.53 5.60 1.92
C SER A 327 14.87 5.14 1.34
N SER A 328 15.65 4.35 2.10
CA SER A 328 16.93 3.83 1.60
C SER A 328 16.77 2.94 0.36
N MET A 329 15.74 2.07 0.34
CA MET A 329 15.48 1.24 -0.83
C MET A 329 14.92 2.06 -2.00
N TYR A 330 13.99 2.96 -1.74
CA TYR A 330 13.42 3.86 -2.74
C TYR A 330 14.47 4.76 -3.37
N ALA A 331 15.34 5.37 -2.56
CA ALA A 331 16.44 6.21 -3.03
C ALA A 331 17.37 5.52 -4.00
N ARG A 332 17.62 4.21 -3.81
CA ARG A 332 18.41 3.40 -4.77
C ARG A 332 17.67 3.27 -6.09
N ASN A 333 16.36 3.01 -6.05
CA ASN A 333 15.56 2.85 -7.26
C ASN A 333 15.48 4.15 -8.06
N VAL A 334 15.14 5.28 -7.42
CA VAL A 334 15.02 6.56 -8.10
C VAL A 334 16.36 7.08 -8.60
N SER A 335 17.46 6.84 -7.85
CA SER A 335 18.80 7.19 -8.30
C SER A 335 19.23 6.39 -9.53
N ALA A 336 18.89 5.10 -9.60
CA ALA A 336 19.16 4.28 -10.78
C ALA A 336 18.39 4.78 -12.00
N LEU A 337 17.11 5.16 -11.82
CA LEU A 337 16.30 5.71 -12.90
C LEU A 337 16.84 7.06 -13.38
N LEU A 338 17.20 7.97 -12.46
CA LEU A 338 17.77 9.26 -12.83
C LEU A 338 19.06 9.11 -13.66
N GLN A 339 19.96 8.24 -13.22
CA GLN A 339 21.21 7.99 -13.96
C GLN A 339 20.96 7.37 -15.34
N TYR A 340 19.88 6.63 -15.51
CA TYR A 340 19.47 6.09 -16.80
C TYR A 340 18.92 7.15 -17.75
N LEU A 341 18.13 8.09 -17.21
CA LEU A 341 17.44 9.12 -17.99
C LEU A 341 18.33 10.33 -18.32
N VAL A 342 19.40 10.55 -17.53
CA VAL A 342 20.27 11.73 -17.70
C VAL A 342 21.48 11.36 -18.52
N LYS A 343 21.65 12.05 -19.66
CA LYS A 343 22.83 11.93 -20.54
C LYS A 343 23.47 13.32 -20.69
N ASP A 344 24.77 13.41 -20.55
CA ASP A 344 25.55 14.65 -20.69
C ASP A 344 25.01 15.81 -19.82
N GLY A 345 24.52 15.47 -18.61
CA GLY A 345 23.98 16.45 -17.66
C GLY A 345 22.59 17.00 -17.98
N ALA A 346 21.88 16.42 -18.97
CA ALA A 346 20.52 16.79 -19.35
C ALA A 346 19.57 15.60 -19.30
N LEU A 347 18.32 15.82 -18.86
CA LEU A 347 17.26 14.82 -18.96
C LEU A 347 16.98 14.55 -20.46
N THR A 348 17.13 13.31 -20.86
CA THR A 348 16.94 12.90 -22.26
C THR A 348 15.79 11.90 -22.31
N ILE A 349 14.70 12.30 -22.99
CA ILE A 349 13.52 11.45 -23.17
C ILE A 349 13.60 10.79 -24.54
N ASP A 350 13.65 9.47 -24.54
CA ASP A 350 13.62 8.62 -25.72
C ASP A 350 12.38 7.71 -25.66
N ARG A 351 11.38 8.01 -26.48
CA ARG A 351 10.11 7.28 -26.48
C ARG A 351 10.18 5.94 -27.23
N ASP A 352 11.27 5.70 -27.95
CA ASP A 352 11.54 4.40 -28.60
C ASP A 352 12.22 3.42 -27.63
N ASP A 353 12.73 3.90 -26.51
CA ASP A 353 13.21 3.05 -25.40
C ASP A 353 12.02 2.54 -24.58
N ASP A 354 11.84 1.22 -24.54
CA ASP A 354 10.72 0.54 -23.88
C ASP A 354 10.65 0.77 -22.35
N LEU A 355 11.79 1.01 -21.70
CA LEU A 355 11.81 1.37 -20.28
C LEU A 355 11.29 2.80 -20.08
N GLN A 356 11.80 3.75 -20.88
CA GLN A 356 11.38 5.14 -20.77
C GLN A 356 9.91 5.31 -21.16
N ALA A 357 9.48 4.69 -22.28
CA ALA A 357 8.08 4.68 -22.69
C ALA A 357 7.15 4.10 -21.60
N GLY A 358 7.63 3.10 -20.85
CA GLY A 358 6.88 2.49 -19.75
C GLY A 358 6.70 3.37 -18.52
N VAL A 359 7.63 4.28 -18.21
CA VAL A 359 7.55 5.15 -17.03
C VAL A 359 7.05 6.55 -17.31
N LEU A 360 7.07 6.97 -18.58
CA LEU A 360 6.73 8.33 -19.02
C LEU A 360 5.22 8.50 -19.09
N ILE A 361 4.68 9.37 -18.24
CA ILE A 361 3.24 9.64 -18.14
C ILE A 361 2.85 10.84 -18.97
N THR A 362 3.57 11.97 -18.79
CA THR A 362 3.35 13.21 -19.55
C THR A 362 4.66 13.74 -20.11
N HIS A 363 4.59 14.36 -21.27
CA HIS A 363 5.72 15.04 -21.92
C HIS A 363 5.20 16.09 -22.91
N ASP A 364 5.89 17.22 -23.00
CA ASP A 364 5.55 18.33 -23.91
C ASP A 364 4.08 18.76 -23.83
N GLY A 365 3.52 18.83 -22.63
CA GLY A 365 2.15 19.25 -22.39
C GLY A 365 1.08 18.23 -22.78
N GLN A 366 1.46 16.98 -22.99
CA GLN A 366 0.55 15.90 -23.38
C GLN A 366 0.67 14.68 -22.44
N VAL A 367 -0.44 13.97 -22.25
CA VAL A 367 -0.43 12.61 -21.70
C VAL A 367 0.06 11.68 -22.81
N VAL A 368 1.15 10.95 -22.56
CA VAL A 368 1.83 10.15 -23.60
C VAL A 368 1.83 8.65 -23.33
N HIS A 369 1.51 8.22 -22.10
CA HIS A 369 1.51 6.81 -21.74
C HIS A 369 0.34 6.05 -22.39
N PRO A 370 0.57 4.95 -23.15
CA PRO A 370 -0.47 4.24 -23.88
C PRO A 370 -1.66 3.81 -23.01
N ALA A 371 -1.40 3.27 -21.82
CA ALA A 371 -2.45 2.79 -20.91
C ALA A 371 -3.39 3.91 -20.40
N LEU A 372 -3.03 5.19 -20.56
CA LEU A 372 -3.87 6.33 -20.16
C LEU A 372 -4.61 6.94 -21.36
N ILE A 373 -4.11 6.73 -22.59
CA ILE A 373 -4.71 7.24 -23.82
C ILE A 373 -5.77 6.25 -24.34
N GLU A 374 -5.49 4.95 -24.25
CA GLU A 374 -6.32 3.88 -24.80
C GLU A 374 -7.48 3.45 -23.88
N THR A 375 -7.41 3.82 -22.61
CA THR A 375 -8.49 3.50 -21.66
C THR A 375 -9.54 4.60 -21.72
N PRO A 376 -10.76 4.35 -22.26
CA PRO A 376 -11.86 5.29 -22.03
C PRO A 376 -12.03 5.49 -20.52
N PRO A 377 -12.42 6.69 -20.05
CA PRO A 377 -12.68 6.91 -18.63
C PRO A 377 -13.58 5.78 -18.16
N ALA A 378 -13.14 5.09 -17.12
CA ALA A 378 -13.92 4.01 -16.56
C ALA A 378 -15.32 4.55 -16.24
N ASP A 379 -16.31 4.16 -17.04
CA ASP A 379 -17.67 4.22 -16.62
C ASP A 379 -17.68 3.53 -15.27
N SER A 380 -18.02 4.30 -14.24
CA SER A 380 -18.18 3.80 -12.90
C SER A 380 -19.28 2.72 -12.99
N GLU A 381 -18.89 1.46 -13.20
CA GLU A 381 -19.78 0.37 -12.89
C GLU A 381 -20.14 0.57 -11.43
N ALA A 382 -21.36 1.04 -11.23
CA ALA A 382 -21.95 1.25 -9.92
C ALA A 382 -21.73 -0.05 -9.14
N VAL A 383 -20.96 0.05 -8.05
CA VAL A 383 -20.75 -1.02 -7.09
C VAL A 383 -22.12 -1.58 -6.76
N PRO A 384 -22.45 -2.84 -7.04
CA PRO A 384 -23.62 -3.45 -6.44
C PRO A 384 -23.41 -3.35 -4.95
N ALA A 385 -24.27 -2.59 -4.27
CA ALA A 385 -24.28 -2.51 -2.82
C ALA A 385 -24.36 -3.93 -2.30
N ASP A 386 -23.46 -4.30 -1.39
CA ASP A 386 -23.52 -5.58 -0.67
C ASP A 386 -24.91 -5.62 0.00
N PRO A 387 -25.79 -6.57 -0.32
CA PRO A 387 -27.15 -6.58 0.19
C PRO A 387 -27.23 -6.67 1.73
N GLU A 388 -26.14 -6.98 2.41
CA GLU A 388 -26.05 -7.03 3.88
C GLU A 388 -25.68 -5.68 4.54
N THR A 389 -25.37 -4.62 3.78
CA THR A 389 -25.02 -3.29 4.33
C THR A 389 -26.05 -2.20 4.09
N ALA A 390 -27.26 -2.55 3.65
CA ALA A 390 -28.35 -1.60 3.59
C ALA A 390 -28.72 -1.15 5.02
N PRO A 391 -28.78 0.18 5.31
CA PRO A 391 -29.30 0.64 6.60
C PRO A 391 -30.75 0.19 6.73
N ALA A 392 -31.08 -0.39 7.89
CA ALA A 392 -32.47 -0.78 8.20
C ALA A 392 -33.39 0.45 8.04
N ASP A 393 -34.48 0.27 7.33
CA ASP A 393 -35.53 1.29 7.16
C ASP A 393 -35.99 1.81 8.52
N PRO A 394 -36.14 3.13 8.73
CA PRO A 394 -36.55 3.71 10.00
C PRO A 394 -38.07 3.67 10.23
N GLU A 395 -38.79 2.76 9.64
CA GLU A 395 -40.25 2.68 9.77
C GLU A 395 -40.68 1.41 10.53
N THR A 396 -40.52 1.42 11.85
CA THR A 396 -41.43 0.81 12.86
C THR A 396 -40.91 1.12 14.26
N ALA A 397 -41.09 2.34 14.71
CA ALA A 397 -41.12 2.63 16.14
C ALA A 397 -42.58 2.41 16.65
N PRO A 398 -42.80 1.62 17.71
CA PRO A 398 -44.11 1.54 18.33
C PRO A 398 -44.45 2.84 19.07
N ALA A 399 -45.67 3.32 18.90
CA ALA A 399 -46.20 4.52 19.50
C ALA A 399 -46.12 4.46 21.04
N ASP A 400 -45.60 5.51 21.66
CA ASP A 400 -45.63 5.75 23.08
C ASP A 400 -47.06 5.86 23.61
N PRO A 401 -47.40 5.28 24.76
CA PRO A 401 -48.67 5.51 25.42
C PRO A 401 -48.68 6.85 26.17
N GLU A 402 -49.75 7.53 26.01
CA GLU A 402 -50.22 8.81 26.59
C GLU A 402 -49.79 9.06 28.05
N THR A 403 -49.15 10.18 28.32
CA THR A 403 -48.87 10.71 29.66
C THR A 403 -50.11 11.53 30.11
N ALA A 404 -50.76 11.09 31.18
CA ALA A 404 -51.70 11.89 31.97
C ALA A 404 -50.95 12.81 32.96
N PRO A 405 -51.51 13.99 33.32
CA PRO A 405 -50.79 14.99 34.11
C PRO A 405 -50.88 14.70 35.61
N ALA A 406 -49.79 14.93 36.33
CA ALA A 406 -49.76 14.93 37.79
C ALA A 406 -49.73 16.35 38.36
N ASP A 407 -50.57 16.58 39.29
CA ASP A 407 -50.79 17.79 40.13
C ASP A 407 -49.70 17.90 41.24
N PRO A 408 -49.44 19.11 41.75
CA PRO A 408 -48.31 19.39 42.64
C PRO A 408 -48.70 19.49 44.12
N ALA A 409 -47.88 18.93 45.01
CA ALA A 409 -47.81 19.39 46.41
C ALA A 409 -46.55 18.83 47.12
N GLY A 410 -45.65 19.65 47.51
CA GLY A 410 -45.50 20.10 48.90
C GLY A 410 -44.51 19.26 49.72
N GLY A 411 -43.50 19.92 50.29
CA GLY A 411 -42.90 19.46 51.55
C GLY A 411 -41.40 19.48 51.64
N THR A 412 -40.91 20.52 52.24
CA THR A 412 -39.60 20.79 52.83
C THR A 412 -39.09 19.71 53.81
N ALA A 413 -37.82 19.47 53.88
CA ALA A 413 -37.01 19.50 55.12
C ALA A 413 -35.54 19.16 54.90
N ASP A 414 -34.73 20.00 55.49
CA ASP A 414 -33.27 19.94 55.79
C ASP A 414 -32.78 18.63 56.43
N VAL A 415 -31.48 18.37 56.33
CA VAL A 415 -30.54 18.38 57.46
C VAL A 415 -29.26 17.54 57.12
N ASP A 416 -28.14 18.27 57.22
CA ASP A 416 -26.76 17.89 57.66
C ASP A 416 -26.01 16.65 57.17
N GLY A 417 -24.74 16.95 56.79
CA GLY A 417 -23.59 16.03 56.73
C GLY A 417 -23.09 15.62 58.11
N PRO A 418 -21.86 15.19 58.34
CA PRO A 418 -20.64 15.12 57.52
C PRO A 418 -19.80 13.83 57.62
N ALA A 419 -18.69 13.80 56.84
CA ALA A 419 -17.38 13.18 57.14
C ALA A 419 -17.22 11.71 57.57
N HIS A 420 -16.53 10.94 56.71
CA HIS A 420 -15.18 10.42 57.00
C HIS A 420 -14.51 9.93 55.73
#